data_9af0cc102c538f3717b30196881b31d9
#
_entry.id   9af0cc102c538f3717b30196881b31d9
#
_cell.length_a   1.000
_cell.length_b   1.000
_cell.length_c   1.000
_cell.angle_alpha   90.00
_cell.angle_beta   90.00
_cell.angle_gamma   90.00
#
_symmetry.space_group_name_H-M   'P 1'
#
loop_
_entity.id
_entity.type
_entity.pdbx_description
1 polymer ?
#
loop_
_entity_poly.entity_id
_entity_poly.type
_entity_poly.pdbx_seq_one_letter_code
_entity_poly.pdbx_strand_id
1 'polypeptide(L)'
;DAHSRSDRELHGQCLFEHNKEMQNELLAIQKEHPDKRVMLIAEKGTMGVGSSRMSGVNNVALWTGIKASPYVPFINIAPIIAGTNGISPIFLTTVGVTGGIGIDLKNWVKVKDAEGNTVIDENGDPILDEAYSVATGTVLTVNTKNKKLYNGDQELMDISASLTPQKVEFIK
;
A
#
# COMPACT_ATOMS: atom_id res chain seq x y z
N ASP A 1 -19.02 2.13 13.18
CA ASP A 1 -18.26 3.06 12.43
C ASP A 1 -18.33 4.52 12.84
N ALA A 2 -19.48 5.22 12.90
CA ALA A 2 -19.54 6.63 13.32
C ALA A 2 -19.15 6.81 14.79
N HIS A 3 -19.45 5.85 15.64
CA HIS A 3 -19.10 5.86 17.07
C HIS A 3 -17.61 5.60 17.34
N SER A 4 -16.92 4.93 16.44
CA SER A 4 -15.51 4.61 16.59
C SER A 4 -14.56 5.68 16.03
N ARG A 5 -15.09 6.74 15.38
CA ARG A 5 -14.25 7.76 14.73
C ARG A 5 -13.40 8.59 15.70
N SER A 6 -13.86 8.76 16.94
CA SER A 6 -13.12 9.46 17.99
C SER A 6 -12.12 8.56 18.72
N ASP A 7 -12.35 7.26 18.70
CA ASP A 7 -11.46 6.25 19.24
C ASP A 7 -10.69 5.56 18.09
N ARG A 8 -9.45 5.91 17.94
CA ARG A 8 -8.61 5.43 16.83
C ARG A 8 -8.23 3.96 16.96
N GLU A 9 -8.05 3.47 18.19
CA GLU A 9 -7.72 2.05 18.41
C GLU A 9 -8.91 1.18 18.08
N LEU A 10 -10.10 1.56 18.54
CA LEU A 10 -11.34 0.87 18.21
C LEU A 10 -11.61 0.90 16.71
N HIS A 11 -11.40 2.05 16.07
CA HIS A 11 -11.57 2.18 14.62
C HIS A 11 -10.54 1.36 13.85
N GLY A 12 -9.31 1.30 14.33
CA GLY A 12 -8.24 0.48 13.74
C GLY A 12 -8.57 -1.01 13.71
N GLN A 13 -9.34 -1.51 14.68
CA GLN A 13 -9.77 -2.91 14.71
C GLN A 13 -10.65 -3.29 13.51
N CYS A 14 -11.23 -2.33 12.81
CA CYS A 14 -12.02 -2.58 11.60
C CYS A 14 -11.17 -2.99 10.38
N LEU A 15 -9.86 -2.72 10.38
CA LEU A 15 -9.00 -3.16 9.30
C LEU A 15 -8.94 -4.69 9.28
N PHE A 16 -9.33 -5.28 8.15
CA PHE A 16 -9.42 -6.74 7.99
C PHE A 16 -10.33 -7.43 9.02
N GLU A 17 -11.36 -6.75 9.55
CA GLU A 17 -12.26 -7.34 10.58
C GLU A 17 -12.92 -8.63 10.13
N HIS A 18 -13.18 -8.79 8.84
CA HIS A 18 -13.74 -9.99 8.22
C HIS A 18 -12.66 -11.00 7.77
N ASN A 19 -11.39 -10.69 7.96
CA ASN A 19 -10.27 -11.57 7.63
C ASN A 19 -9.24 -11.58 8.76
N LYS A 20 -9.54 -12.37 9.79
CA LYS A 20 -8.67 -12.50 10.97
C LYS A 20 -7.35 -13.17 10.67
N GLU A 21 -7.30 -14.01 9.66
CA GLU A 21 -6.07 -14.64 9.20
C GLU A 21 -5.08 -13.58 8.70
N MET A 22 -5.53 -12.67 7.86
CA MET A 22 -4.73 -11.55 7.38
C MET A 22 -4.26 -10.61 8.49
N GLN A 23 -5.11 -10.36 9.51
CA GLN A 23 -4.68 -9.59 10.69
C GLN A 23 -3.52 -10.30 11.43
N ASN A 24 -3.63 -11.60 11.64
CA ASN A 24 -2.60 -12.38 12.32
C ASN A 24 -1.30 -12.44 11.50
N GLU A 25 -1.40 -12.60 10.19
CA GLU A 25 -0.26 -12.59 9.29
C GLU A 25 0.47 -11.24 9.31
N LEU A 26 -0.26 -10.14 9.27
CA LEU A 26 0.29 -8.79 9.39
C LEU A 26 1.03 -8.59 10.72
N LEU A 27 0.46 -9.04 11.83
CA LEU A 27 1.11 -8.98 13.15
C LEU A 27 2.39 -9.83 13.19
N ALA A 28 2.39 -11.00 12.54
CA ALA A 28 3.57 -11.85 12.45
C ALA A 28 4.70 -11.17 11.66
N ILE A 29 4.39 -10.56 10.52
CA ILE A 29 5.33 -9.79 9.69
C ILE A 29 5.93 -8.62 10.48
N GLN A 30 5.11 -7.86 11.22
CA GLN A 30 5.58 -6.75 12.03
C GLN A 30 6.51 -7.22 13.16
N LYS A 31 6.24 -8.38 13.74
CA LYS A 31 7.08 -8.98 14.80
C LYS A 31 8.43 -9.47 14.25
N GLU A 32 8.42 -10.02 13.05
CA GLU A 32 9.62 -10.49 12.37
C GLU A 32 10.52 -9.34 11.91
N HIS A 33 9.91 -8.22 11.49
CA HIS A 33 10.60 -7.05 10.96
C HIS A 33 10.24 -5.76 11.71
N PRO A 34 10.59 -5.64 13.00
CA PRO A 34 10.17 -4.50 13.83
C PRO A 34 10.79 -3.15 13.40
N ASP A 35 11.85 -3.20 12.63
CA ASP A 35 12.57 -2.05 12.07
C ASP A 35 12.07 -1.62 10.68
N LYS A 36 11.15 -2.39 10.09
CA LYS A 36 10.63 -2.12 8.75
C LYS A 36 9.19 -1.65 8.76
N ARG A 37 8.86 -0.89 7.74
CA ARG A 37 7.47 -0.50 7.48
C ARG A 37 6.77 -1.61 6.71
N VAL A 38 5.51 -1.82 7.00
CA VAL A 38 4.66 -2.71 6.22
C VAL A 38 4.09 -1.95 5.04
N MET A 39 4.13 -2.59 3.88
CA MET A 39 3.51 -2.12 2.64
C MET A 39 2.29 -2.98 2.34
N LEU A 40 1.14 -2.35 2.15
CA LEU A 40 -0.07 -3.05 1.69
C LEU A 40 -0.14 -3.01 0.17
N ILE A 41 -0.30 -4.17 -0.44
CA ILE A 41 -0.44 -4.32 -1.89
C ILE A 41 -1.83 -4.87 -2.20
N ALA A 42 -2.59 -4.13 -2.99
CA ALA A 42 -3.85 -4.58 -3.56
C ALA A 42 -3.64 -4.89 -5.05
N GLU A 43 -3.63 -6.14 -5.41
CA GLU A 43 -3.37 -6.59 -6.78
C GLU A 43 -4.58 -6.42 -7.71
N LYS A 44 -5.77 -6.25 -7.15
CA LYS A 44 -7.03 -6.10 -7.90
C LYS A 44 -7.84 -4.93 -7.39
N GLY A 45 -8.65 -4.36 -8.29
CA GLY A 45 -9.56 -3.27 -8.00
C GLY A 45 -8.88 -1.93 -7.73
N THR A 46 -9.68 -0.95 -7.31
CA THR A 46 -9.23 0.41 -6.99
C THR A 46 -9.17 0.59 -5.48
N MET A 47 -8.00 0.95 -4.97
CA MET A 47 -7.82 1.22 -3.53
C MET A 47 -8.41 2.59 -3.16
N GLY A 48 -9.01 2.64 -1.96
CA GLY A 48 -9.43 3.91 -1.35
C GLY A 48 -10.72 4.50 -1.90
N VAL A 49 -11.60 3.67 -2.46
CA VAL A 49 -12.98 4.05 -2.77
C VAL A 49 -13.83 4.12 -1.50
N GLY A 50 -14.78 5.03 -1.46
CA GLY A 50 -15.67 5.20 -0.31
C GLY A 50 -15.59 6.59 0.31
N SER A 51 -16.41 6.87 1.32
CA SER A 51 -16.61 8.21 1.87
C SER A 51 -15.58 8.58 2.95
N SER A 52 -15.27 7.66 3.87
CA SER A 52 -14.44 7.94 5.07
C SER A 52 -12.95 7.69 4.82
N ARG A 53 -12.38 8.33 3.82
CA ARG A 53 -10.99 8.08 3.35
C ARG A 53 -9.94 8.36 4.41
N MET A 54 -10.09 9.42 5.22
CA MET A 54 -9.17 9.73 6.31
C MET A 54 -9.18 8.61 7.35
N SER A 55 -10.35 8.08 7.71
CA SER A 55 -10.48 6.93 8.59
C SER A 55 -9.80 5.69 8.02
N GLY A 56 -9.95 5.44 6.71
CA GLY A 56 -9.25 4.35 6.03
C GLY A 56 -7.74 4.47 6.13
N VAL A 57 -7.19 5.65 5.87
CA VAL A 57 -5.74 5.91 6.01
C VAL A 57 -5.30 5.74 7.46
N ASN A 58 -6.07 6.23 8.42
CA ASN A 58 -5.75 6.06 9.85
C ASN A 58 -5.72 4.60 10.26
N ASN A 59 -6.66 3.77 9.77
CA ASN A 59 -6.68 2.34 10.05
C ASN A 59 -5.44 1.65 9.50
N VAL A 60 -5.09 1.93 8.25
CA VAL A 60 -3.87 1.40 7.65
C VAL A 60 -2.64 1.82 8.46
N ALA A 61 -2.56 3.09 8.87
CA ALA A 61 -1.44 3.60 9.64
C ALA A 61 -1.27 2.94 11.02
N LEU A 62 -2.38 2.63 11.70
CA LEU A 62 -2.34 1.90 12.97
C LEU A 62 -1.71 0.52 12.85
N TRP A 63 -1.97 -0.17 11.73
CA TRP A 63 -1.51 -1.52 11.50
C TRP A 63 -0.14 -1.61 10.82
N THR A 64 0.23 -0.60 10.04
CA THR A 64 1.44 -0.62 9.21
C THR A 64 2.48 0.40 9.62
N GLY A 65 2.10 1.40 10.41
CA GLY A 65 2.99 2.45 10.88
C GLY A 65 3.84 2.04 12.08
N ILE A 66 4.97 2.71 12.25
CA ILE A 66 5.78 2.60 13.46
C ILE A 66 5.19 3.58 14.48
N LYS A 67 4.85 3.09 15.68
CA LYS A 67 4.41 3.94 16.79
C LYS A 67 5.57 4.84 17.24
N ALA A 68 5.60 6.07 16.76
CA ALA A 68 6.63 7.03 17.16
C ALA A 68 6.28 7.75 18.46
N SER A 69 4.98 7.91 18.78
CA SER A 69 4.51 8.60 19.97
C SER A 69 3.03 8.30 20.22
N PRO A 70 2.57 8.23 21.47
CA PRO A 70 1.15 8.13 21.79
C PRO A 70 0.34 9.37 21.33
N TYR A 71 1.00 10.50 21.10
CA TYR A 71 0.36 11.75 20.68
C TYR A 71 0.32 11.94 19.16
N VAL A 72 1.20 11.27 18.43
CA VAL A 72 1.29 11.33 16.96
C VAL A 72 1.48 9.92 16.42
N PRO A 73 0.45 9.08 16.49
CA PRO A 73 0.57 7.66 16.19
C PRO A 73 0.80 7.35 14.70
N PHE A 74 0.82 8.37 13.83
CA PHE A 74 0.77 8.20 12.37
C PHE A 74 1.95 8.81 11.62
N ILE A 75 3.05 9.14 12.29
CA ILE A 75 4.18 9.85 11.66
C ILE A 75 4.85 9.03 10.53
N ASN A 76 4.68 7.73 10.47
CA ASN A 76 5.35 6.91 9.48
C ASN A 76 4.39 5.90 8.83
N ILE A 77 3.48 6.40 7.99
CA ILE A 77 2.64 5.54 7.17
C ILE A 77 3.52 4.79 6.17
N ALA A 78 3.31 3.46 6.07
CA ALA A 78 3.96 2.65 5.06
C ALA A 78 3.45 3.03 3.66
N PRO A 79 4.24 2.82 2.62
CA PRO A 79 3.77 2.94 1.24
C PRO A 79 2.54 2.06 1.01
N ILE A 80 1.59 2.58 0.25
CA ILE A 80 0.40 1.84 -0.19
C ILE A 80 0.51 1.64 -1.69
N ILE A 81 0.47 0.39 -2.12
CA ILE A 81 0.47 0.04 -3.54
C ILE A 81 -0.93 -0.37 -3.93
N ALA A 82 -1.50 0.34 -4.89
CA ALA A 82 -2.83 0.04 -5.40
C ALA A 82 -2.81 -1.10 -6.42
N GLY A 83 -3.98 -1.69 -6.63
CA GLY A 83 -4.20 -2.65 -7.68
C GLY A 83 -4.15 -2.04 -9.09
N THR A 84 -4.46 -2.85 -10.07
CA THR A 84 -4.36 -2.52 -11.51
C THR A 84 -5.23 -1.36 -11.95
N ASN A 85 -6.31 -1.06 -11.22
CA ASN A 85 -7.19 0.08 -11.45
C ASN A 85 -6.75 1.35 -10.70
N GLY A 86 -5.62 1.28 -10.01
CA GLY A 86 -4.99 2.41 -9.35
C GLY A 86 -5.54 2.76 -7.97
N ILE A 87 -5.22 3.96 -7.52
CA ILE A 87 -5.67 4.52 -6.24
C ILE A 87 -6.65 5.66 -6.51
N SER A 88 -7.76 5.69 -5.76
CA SER A 88 -8.68 6.84 -5.81
C SER A 88 -7.92 8.16 -5.57
N PRO A 89 -8.08 9.19 -6.43
CA PRO A 89 -7.29 10.43 -6.33
C PRO A 89 -7.41 11.12 -4.96
N ILE A 90 -8.60 11.10 -4.37
CA ILE A 90 -8.83 11.72 -3.05
C ILE A 90 -8.14 10.90 -1.95
N PHE A 91 -8.14 9.57 -2.06
CA PHE A 91 -7.42 8.71 -1.10
C PHE A 91 -5.91 8.92 -1.22
N LEU A 92 -5.39 9.00 -2.44
CA LEU A 92 -3.98 9.29 -2.71
C LEU A 92 -3.54 10.62 -2.10
N THR A 93 -4.36 11.66 -2.22
CA THR A 93 -4.13 12.97 -1.57
C THR A 93 -4.10 12.82 -0.05
N THR A 94 -5.07 12.10 0.52
CA THR A 94 -5.15 11.86 1.97
C THR A 94 -3.92 11.11 2.49
N VAL A 95 -3.47 10.08 1.77
CA VAL A 95 -2.23 9.35 2.08
C VAL A 95 -1.04 10.30 2.08
N GLY A 96 -0.94 11.17 1.07
CA GLY A 96 0.15 12.15 0.96
C GLY A 96 0.18 13.16 2.10
N VAL A 97 -0.98 13.68 2.52
CA VAL A 97 -1.10 14.63 3.64
C VAL A 97 -0.68 14.00 4.98
N THR A 98 -0.86 12.70 5.14
CA THR A 98 -0.47 11.96 6.35
C THR A 98 0.97 11.44 6.30
N GLY A 99 1.75 11.81 5.30
CA GLY A 99 3.16 11.41 5.14
C GLY A 99 3.36 10.03 4.50
N GLY A 100 2.30 9.40 3.99
CA GLY A 100 2.37 8.13 3.29
C GLY A 100 2.71 8.27 1.81
N ILE A 101 3.05 7.13 1.20
CA ILE A 101 3.30 7.03 -0.24
C ILE A 101 2.26 6.11 -0.84
N GLY A 102 1.47 6.62 -1.78
CA GLY A 102 0.63 5.80 -2.65
C GLY A 102 1.38 5.50 -3.94
N ILE A 103 1.56 4.23 -4.23
CA ILE A 103 2.20 3.75 -5.45
C ILE A 103 1.15 3.10 -6.35
N ASP A 104 0.96 3.64 -7.54
CA ASP A 104 -0.02 3.14 -8.50
C ASP A 104 0.56 1.95 -9.27
N LEU A 105 -0.12 0.79 -9.20
CA LEU A 105 0.31 -0.44 -9.88
C LEU A 105 0.03 -0.44 -11.39
N LYS A 106 -0.48 0.64 -11.96
CA LYS A 106 -0.71 0.72 -13.42
C LYS A 106 0.54 0.40 -14.24
N ASN A 107 1.71 0.68 -13.69
CA ASN A 107 2.99 0.40 -14.33
C ASN A 107 3.57 -0.99 -13.99
N TRP A 108 2.84 -1.81 -13.23
CA TRP A 108 3.27 -3.18 -12.96
C TRP A 108 3.22 -4.01 -14.23
N VAL A 109 4.15 -4.95 -14.35
CA VAL A 109 4.25 -5.80 -15.55
C VAL A 109 3.04 -6.73 -15.61
N LYS A 110 2.38 -6.73 -16.77
CA LYS A 110 1.17 -7.50 -17.04
C LYS A 110 1.45 -8.54 -18.10
N VAL A 111 0.75 -9.67 -18.00
CA VAL A 111 0.77 -10.69 -19.04
C VAL A 111 0.28 -10.11 -20.35
N LYS A 112 0.98 -10.42 -21.43
CA LYS A 112 0.62 -10.04 -22.79
C LYS A 112 0.30 -11.29 -23.62
N ASP A 113 -0.70 -11.18 -24.50
CA ASP A 113 -0.98 -12.17 -25.51
C ASP A 113 0.03 -12.10 -26.68
N ALA A 114 -0.13 -12.98 -27.68
CA ALA A 114 0.75 -13.01 -28.84
C ALA A 114 0.68 -11.74 -29.70
N GLU A 115 -0.41 -11.02 -29.64
CA GLU A 115 -0.67 -9.77 -30.35
C GLU A 115 -0.20 -8.54 -29.53
N GLY A 116 0.28 -8.75 -28.28
CA GLY A 116 0.78 -7.70 -27.39
C GLY A 116 -0.29 -6.98 -26.55
N ASN A 117 -1.55 -7.46 -26.57
CA ASN A 117 -2.60 -6.92 -25.73
C ASN A 117 -2.47 -7.44 -24.30
N THR A 118 -2.92 -6.63 -23.34
CA THR A 118 -2.97 -7.07 -21.95
C THR A 118 -4.04 -8.14 -21.76
N VAL A 119 -3.66 -9.28 -21.19
CA VAL A 119 -4.60 -10.34 -20.82
C VAL A 119 -5.38 -9.90 -19.58
N ILE A 120 -6.69 -10.09 -19.61
CA ILE A 120 -7.61 -9.79 -18.52
C ILE A 120 -8.24 -11.06 -17.94
N ASP A 121 -8.58 -11.04 -16.67
CA ASP A 121 -9.29 -12.14 -16.01
C ASP A 121 -10.81 -12.08 -16.26
N GLU A 122 -11.56 -13.00 -15.65
CA GLU A 122 -13.02 -13.08 -15.78
C GLU A 122 -13.78 -11.85 -15.22
N ASN A 123 -13.12 -11.04 -14.38
CA ASN A 123 -13.66 -9.81 -13.82
C ASN A 123 -13.28 -8.56 -14.64
N GLY A 124 -12.48 -8.73 -15.70
CA GLY A 124 -11.96 -7.65 -16.51
C GLY A 124 -10.71 -6.96 -15.94
N ASP A 125 -10.11 -7.53 -14.89
CA ASP A 125 -8.87 -7.02 -14.32
C ASP A 125 -7.64 -7.56 -15.07
N PRO A 126 -6.61 -6.72 -15.34
CA PRO A 126 -5.37 -7.18 -15.95
C PRO A 126 -4.65 -8.22 -15.07
N ILE A 127 -4.19 -9.30 -15.71
CA ILE A 127 -3.39 -10.32 -15.04
C ILE A 127 -1.96 -9.81 -14.91
N LEU A 128 -1.42 -9.82 -13.68
CA LEU A 128 -0.03 -9.46 -13.43
C LEU A 128 0.89 -10.62 -13.84
N ASP A 129 2.10 -10.28 -14.30
CA ASP A 129 3.09 -11.29 -14.66
C ASP A 129 3.64 -11.97 -13.39
N GLU A 130 3.54 -13.30 -13.33
CA GLU A 130 3.99 -14.09 -12.17
C GLU A 130 5.49 -13.92 -11.86
N ALA A 131 6.31 -13.62 -12.88
CA ALA A 131 7.73 -13.34 -12.66
C ALA A 131 7.98 -12.08 -11.81
N TYR A 132 6.98 -11.21 -11.70
CA TYR A 132 6.99 -9.99 -10.88
C TYR A 132 6.07 -10.09 -9.66
N SER A 133 5.45 -11.24 -9.45
CA SER A 133 4.60 -11.49 -8.29
C SER A 133 5.42 -11.46 -7.00
N VAL A 134 4.80 -10.97 -5.93
CA VAL A 134 5.44 -10.83 -4.63
C VAL A 134 4.60 -11.52 -3.57
N ALA A 135 5.17 -12.54 -2.94
CA ALA A 135 4.51 -13.22 -1.83
C ALA A 135 4.38 -12.30 -0.61
N THR A 136 3.31 -12.49 0.17
CA THR A 136 3.14 -11.81 1.46
C THR A 136 4.34 -12.09 2.37
N GLY A 137 4.83 -11.08 3.07
CA GLY A 137 6.03 -11.18 3.92
C GLY A 137 7.35 -10.91 3.19
N THR A 138 7.36 -10.75 1.87
CA THR A 138 8.57 -10.38 1.13
C THR A 138 9.06 -8.99 1.51
N VAL A 139 10.36 -8.85 1.74
CA VAL A 139 10.99 -7.55 1.97
C VAL A 139 11.28 -6.87 0.64
N LEU A 140 10.64 -5.73 0.41
CA LEU A 140 10.83 -4.91 -0.79
C LEU A 140 11.69 -3.68 -0.47
N THR A 141 12.34 -3.14 -1.50
CA THR A 141 13.08 -1.88 -1.40
C THR A 141 12.42 -0.80 -2.23
N VAL A 142 11.95 0.25 -1.56
CA VAL A 142 11.53 1.51 -2.20
C VAL A 142 12.75 2.41 -2.28
N ASN A 143 13.38 2.49 -3.44
CA ASN A 143 14.53 3.35 -3.65
C ASN A 143 14.07 4.74 -4.08
N THR A 144 14.12 5.70 -3.15
CA THR A 144 13.68 7.08 -3.40
C THR A 144 14.65 7.88 -4.27
N LYS A 145 15.91 7.45 -4.38
CA LYS A 145 16.93 8.13 -5.17
C LYS A 145 16.75 7.89 -6.66
N ASN A 146 16.61 6.62 -7.07
CA ASN A 146 16.37 6.27 -8.46
C ASN A 146 14.88 6.10 -8.79
N LYS A 147 14.00 6.23 -7.76
CA LYS A 147 12.54 6.17 -7.89
C LYS A 147 12.03 4.85 -8.45
N LYS A 148 12.56 3.76 -7.91
CA LYS A 148 12.22 2.40 -8.32
C LYS A 148 11.87 1.52 -7.14
N LEU A 149 11.05 0.51 -7.39
CA LEU A 149 10.69 -0.55 -6.46
C LEU A 149 11.44 -1.81 -6.85
N TYR A 150 12.06 -2.47 -5.87
CA TYR A 150 12.84 -3.70 -6.07
C TYR A 150 12.40 -4.83 -5.14
N ASN A 151 12.55 -6.06 -5.65
CA ASN A 151 12.62 -7.27 -4.86
C ASN A 151 14.05 -7.83 -4.98
N GLY A 152 14.88 -7.63 -3.93
CA GLY A 152 16.31 -7.87 -4.05
C GLY A 152 16.93 -7.03 -5.17
N ASP A 153 17.56 -7.70 -6.13
CA ASP A 153 18.16 -7.06 -7.31
C ASP A 153 17.16 -6.88 -8.48
N GLN A 154 15.98 -7.49 -8.40
CA GLN A 154 14.97 -7.39 -9.44
C GLN A 154 14.22 -6.07 -9.36
N GLU A 155 14.27 -5.29 -10.42
CA GLU A 155 13.40 -4.13 -10.60
C GLU A 155 11.96 -4.60 -10.87
N LEU A 156 11.03 -4.22 -9.98
CA LEU A 156 9.62 -4.52 -10.15
C LEU A 156 8.89 -3.45 -10.96
N MET A 157 9.16 -2.17 -10.68
CA MET A 157 8.54 -1.07 -11.41
C MET A 157 9.22 0.27 -11.15
N ASP A 158 9.04 1.21 -12.09
CA ASP A 158 9.32 2.62 -11.91
C ASP A 158 8.19 3.29 -11.12
N ILE A 159 8.54 3.98 -10.04
CA ILE A 159 7.60 4.67 -9.14
C ILE A 159 7.78 6.20 -9.17
N SER A 160 8.44 6.73 -10.19
CA SER A 160 8.73 8.17 -10.31
C SER A 160 7.47 9.04 -10.33
N ALA A 161 6.37 8.55 -10.91
CA ALA A 161 5.10 9.23 -10.91
C ALA A 161 4.47 9.37 -9.50
N SER A 162 4.82 8.47 -8.58
CA SER A 162 4.32 8.45 -7.19
C SER A 162 5.23 9.20 -6.21
N LEU A 163 6.48 9.48 -6.59
CA LEU A 163 7.49 10.13 -5.75
C LEU A 163 7.79 11.55 -6.22
N THR A 164 6.97 12.51 -5.81
CA THR A 164 7.28 13.92 -6.03
C THR A 164 8.42 14.39 -5.10
N PRO A 165 9.17 15.46 -5.44
CA PRO A 165 10.24 15.98 -4.59
C PRO A 165 9.78 16.27 -3.16
N GLN A 166 8.59 16.82 -2.98
CA GLN A 166 8.01 17.09 -1.66
C GLN A 166 7.75 15.81 -0.86
N LYS A 167 7.31 14.74 -1.52
CA LYS A 167 7.09 13.44 -0.85
C LYS A 167 8.40 12.80 -0.40
N VAL A 168 9.47 12.94 -1.17
CA VAL A 168 10.78 12.41 -0.81
C VAL A 168 11.37 13.12 0.42
N GLU A 169 11.08 14.39 0.60
CA GLU A 169 11.49 15.15 1.78
C GLU A 169 10.82 14.68 3.07
N PHE A 170 9.56 14.23 2.99
CA PHE A 170 8.83 13.68 4.14
C PHE A 170 9.29 12.28 4.57
N ILE A 171 10.05 11.56 3.73
CA ILE A 171 10.49 10.17 4.00
C ILE A 171 11.84 10.15 4.72
N LYS A 172 12.58 11.23 4.65
CA LYS A 172 13.88 11.39 5.34
C LYS A 172 13.69 11.63 6.82
#